data_fd7e8e63c3d96c2660a03f4697ed11f5
#
_entry.id   fd7e8e63c3d96c2660a03f4697ed11f5
#
_cell.length_a   1.000
_cell.length_b   1.000
_cell.length_c   1.000
_cell.angle_alpha   90.00
_cell.angle_beta   90.00
_cell.angle_gamma   90.00
#
_symmetry.space_group_name_H-M   'P 1'
#
loop_
_entity.id
_entity.type
_entity.pdbx_description
1 polymer ?
#
loop_
_entity_poly.entity_id
_entity_poly.type
_entity_poly.pdbx_seq_one_letter_code
_entity_poly.pdbx_strand_id
1 'polypeptide(L)'
;MKNVYQESENPLISTARSITDRVAGFFAENETAQVIKKVRSMDPNFQIEPFLRELREYILPEVLDAYVKGDVETLKLWLSEAQYSVYEALTKQYLQAGLKSDGRILDIRGVDILKARMLEPGDVPVFIITCRTQEVHVYRNAKSNQLAAGMEDKVQLVTYAIGITRIAEDVNNPETRGWRLIEMQKSGRDYY
;
A
#
# COMPACT_ATOMS: atom_id res chain seq x y z
N MET A 1 0.92 -29.91 -9.46
CA MET A 1 0.85 -28.72 -8.56
C MET A 1 -0.54 -28.61 -8.02
N LYS A 2 -0.84 -29.30 -6.95
CA LYS A 2 -2.13 -29.18 -6.26
C LYS A 2 -1.94 -28.28 -5.06
N ASN A 3 -2.33 -27.16 -5.23
CA ASN A 3 -3.12 -26.18 -4.53
C ASN A 3 -3.03 -26.18 -3.01
N VAL A 4 -2.25 -25.24 -2.53
CA VAL A 4 -2.26 -24.69 -1.17
C VAL A 4 -3.67 -24.22 -0.76
N TYR A 5 -4.58 -24.03 -1.72
CA TYR A 5 -5.96 -23.62 -1.48
C TYR A 5 -6.90 -24.74 -0.97
N GLN A 6 -6.54 -26.00 -1.14
CA GLN A 6 -7.39 -27.10 -0.66
C GLN A 6 -7.23 -27.40 0.84
N GLU A 7 -6.17 -26.95 1.46
CA GLU A 7 -6.01 -27.07 2.91
C GLU A 7 -6.91 -26.12 3.70
N SER A 8 -7.43 -25.08 3.05
CA SER A 8 -8.34 -24.12 3.69
C SER A 8 -9.80 -24.62 3.82
N GLU A 9 -10.14 -25.75 3.22
CA GLU A 9 -11.47 -26.32 3.25
C GLU A 9 -11.65 -27.43 4.31
N ASN A 10 -10.68 -27.60 5.20
CA ASN A 10 -10.83 -28.52 6.32
C ASN A 10 -11.97 -28.01 7.23
N PRO A 11 -13.01 -28.84 7.52
CA PRO A 11 -14.14 -28.42 8.35
C PRO A 11 -13.73 -27.89 9.73
N LEU A 12 -12.64 -28.39 10.30
CA LEU A 12 -12.12 -27.89 11.58
C LEU A 12 -11.54 -26.48 11.45
N ILE A 13 -10.91 -26.19 10.32
CA ILE A 13 -10.35 -24.86 10.02
C ILE A 13 -11.49 -23.88 9.72
N SER A 14 -12.54 -24.30 9.01
CA SER A 14 -13.69 -23.45 8.73
C SER A 14 -14.50 -23.13 9.98
N THR A 15 -14.65 -24.09 10.90
CA THR A 15 -15.34 -23.89 12.17
C THR A 15 -14.52 -22.98 13.10
N ALA A 16 -13.20 -23.22 13.19
CA ALA A 16 -12.30 -22.36 13.93
C ALA A 16 -12.29 -20.94 13.37
N ARG A 17 -12.32 -20.80 12.04
CA ARG A 17 -12.44 -19.51 11.35
C ARG A 17 -13.73 -18.78 11.71
N SER A 18 -14.89 -19.46 11.72
CA SER A 18 -16.16 -18.80 12.01
C SER A 18 -16.25 -18.27 13.43
N ILE A 19 -15.65 -18.99 14.40
CA ILE A 19 -15.56 -18.53 15.79
C ILE A 19 -14.53 -17.41 15.91
N THR A 20 -13.38 -17.58 15.27
CA THR A 20 -12.31 -16.58 15.25
C THR A 20 -12.78 -15.29 14.56
N ASP A 21 -13.57 -15.40 13.48
CA ASP A 21 -14.09 -14.25 12.75
C ASP A 21 -15.08 -13.42 13.58
N ARG A 22 -15.91 -14.06 14.42
CA ARG A 22 -16.80 -13.34 15.34
C ARG A 22 -16.04 -12.60 16.44
N VAL A 23 -15.07 -13.26 17.04
CA VAL A 23 -14.21 -12.66 18.07
C VAL A 23 -13.30 -11.61 17.44
N ALA A 24 -12.73 -11.91 16.27
CA ALA A 24 -11.91 -10.97 15.52
C ALA A 24 -12.69 -9.74 15.08
N GLY A 25 -13.97 -9.89 14.70
CA GLY A 25 -14.86 -8.75 14.36
C GLY A 25 -15.05 -7.80 15.54
N PHE A 26 -15.29 -8.34 16.74
CA PHE A 26 -15.41 -7.53 17.95
C PHE A 26 -14.09 -6.82 18.31
N PHE A 27 -12.96 -7.53 18.28
CA PHE A 27 -11.66 -6.93 18.54
C PHE A 27 -11.25 -5.94 17.45
N ALA A 28 -11.59 -6.20 16.19
CA ALA A 28 -11.29 -5.29 15.08
C ALA A 28 -12.01 -3.93 15.23
N GLU A 29 -13.27 -3.93 15.65
CA GLU A 29 -14.02 -2.69 15.92
C GLU A 29 -13.36 -1.90 17.06
N ASN A 30 -12.97 -2.60 18.14
CA ASN A 30 -12.29 -1.97 19.27
C ASN A 30 -10.91 -1.43 18.86
N GLU A 31 -10.13 -2.18 18.07
CA GLU A 31 -8.84 -1.70 17.53
C GLU A 31 -9.03 -0.48 16.63
N THR A 32 -10.04 -0.50 15.77
CA THR A 32 -10.33 0.64 14.90
C THR A 32 -10.62 1.90 15.73
N ALA A 33 -11.42 1.79 16.78
CA ALA A 33 -11.71 2.88 17.69
C ALA A 33 -10.44 3.40 18.38
N GLN A 34 -9.55 2.51 18.80
CA GLN A 34 -8.28 2.87 19.41
C GLN A 34 -7.36 3.60 18.43
N VAL A 35 -7.27 3.15 17.20
CA VAL A 35 -6.46 3.80 16.14
C VAL A 35 -6.99 5.19 15.85
N ILE A 36 -8.29 5.33 15.69
CA ILE A 36 -8.93 6.65 15.46
C ILE A 36 -8.64 7.59 16.63
N LYS A 37 -8.77 7.11 17.85
CA LYS A 37 -8.47 7.88 19.05
C LYS A 37 -7.01 8.34 19.08
N LYS A 38 -6.09 7.44 18.72
CA LYS A 38 -4.67 7.76 18.67
C LYS A 38 -4.36 8.83 17.61
N VAL A 39 -4.93 8.69 16.41
CA VAL A 39 -4.76 9.69 15.34
C VAL A 39 -5.39 11.03 15.73
N ARG A 40 -6.56 11.03 16.39
CA ARG A 40 -7.19 12.25 16.91
C ARG A 40 -6.40 12.93 18.01
N SER A 41 -5.56 12.18 18.73
CA SER A 41 -4.64 12.80 19.69
C SER A 41 -3.59 13.67 19.00
N MET A 42 -3.28 13.37 17.74
CA MET A 42 -2.33 14.13 16.92
C MET A 42 -3.05 15.24 16.13
N ASP A 43 -4.26 14.96 15.69
CA ASP A 43 -5.10 15.85 14.88
C ASP A 43 -6.55 15.71 15.32
N PRO A 44 -7.04 16.62 16.20
CA PRO A 44 -8.40 16.53 16.73
C PRO A 44 -9.52 16.57 15.70
N ASN A 45 -9.22 17.09 14.50
CA ASN A 45 -10.19 17.21 13.41
C ASN A 45 -10.22 16.00 12.48
N PHE A 46 -9.44 14.96 12.78
CA PHE A 46 -9.38 13.77 11.95
C PHE A 46 -10.74 13.07 11.85
N GLN A 47 -11.17 12.78 10.62
CA GLN A 47 -12.37 12.02 10.29
C GLN A 47 -12.07 11.04 9.15
N ILE A 48 -12.73 9.89 9.16
CA ILE A 48 -12.51 8.81 8.19
C ILE A 48 -12.90 9.24 6.77
N GLU A 49 -14.05 9.88 6.59
CA GLU A 49 -14.51 10.26 5.25
C GLU A 49 -13.56 11.24 4.52
N PRO A 50 -13.14 12.34 5.14
CA PRO A 50 -12.11 13.20 4.55
C PRO A 50 -10.79 12.48 4.31
N PHE A 51 -10.40 11.56 5.19
CA PHE A 51 -9.19 10.77 5.01
C PHE A 51 -9.26 9.84 3.78
N LEU A 52 -10.38 9.14 3.59
CA LEU A 52 -10.60 8.32 2.40
C LEU A 52 -10.54 9.16 1.12
N ARG A 53 -11.08 10.36 1.16
CA ARG A 53 -10.99 11.29 0.02
C ARG A 53 -9.55 11.70 -0.25
N GLU A 54 -8.80 12.05 0.79
CA GLU A 54 -7.38 12.39 0.69
C GLU A 54 -6.56 11.22 0.10
N LEU A 55 -6.85 9.98 0.53
CA LEU A 55 -6.23 8.79 -0.04
C LEU A 55 -6.52 8.66 -1.54
N ARG A 56 -7.78 8.77 -1.94
CA ARG A 56 -8.19 8.62 -3.34
C ARG A 56 -7.64 9.72 -4.25
N GLU A 57 -7.69 10.96 -3.79
CA GLU A 57 -7.43 12.13 -4.63
C GLU A 57 -5.98 12.59 -4.60
N TYR A 58 -5.25 12.25 -3.54
CA TYR A 58 -3.91 12.77 -3.35
C TYR A 58 -2.87 11.69 -3.01
N ILE A 59 -3.00 11.02 -1.86
CA ILE A 59 -1.93 10.15 -1.34
C ILE A 59 -1.64 8.99 -2.28
N LEU A 60 -2.64 8.19 -2.64
CA LEU A 60 -2.43 7.02 -3.49
C LEU A 60 -2.00 7.37 -4.90
N PRO A 61 -2.56 8.38 -5.57
CA PRO A 61 -2.04 8.81 -6.88
C PRO A 61 -0.56 9.21 -6.82
N GLU A 62 -0.17 10.00 -5.84
CA GLU A 62 1.23 10.42 -5.65
C GLU A 62 2.17 9.24 -5.45
N VAL A 63 1.84 8.38 -4.49
CA VAL A 63 2.73 7.29 -4.08
C VAL A 63 2.80 6.19 -5.12
N LEU A 64 1.65 5.74 -5.64
CA LEU A 64 1.61 4.64 -6.59
C LEU A 64 2.22 5.02 -7.94
N ASP A 65 1.99 6.24 -8.40
CA ASP A 65 2.64 6.75 -9.61
C ASP A 65 4.17 6.79 -9.44
N ALA A 66 4.64 7.32 -8.31
CA ALA A 66 6.06 7.33 -7.98
C ALA A 66 6.65 5.92 -7.91
N TYR A 67 5.88 4.97 -7.37
CA TYR A 67 6.31 3.58 -7.23
C TYR A 67 6.54 2.91 -8.59
N VAL A 68 5.63 3.09 -9.54
CA VAL A 68 5.76 2.48 -10.88
C VAL A 68 6.72 3.24 -11.79
N LYS A 69 6.98 4.51 -11.52
CA LYS A 69 7.95 5.33 -12.26
C LYS A 69 9.35 5.29 -11.70
N GLY A 70 9.53 4.80 -10.48
CA GLY A 70 10.82 4.84 -9.82
C GLY A 70 11.23 6.23 -9.36
N ASP A 71 10.27 7.08 -9.00
CA ASP A 71 10.50 8.42 -8.48
C ASP A 71 10.95 8.35 -7.01
N VAL A 72 12.26 8.25 -6.83
CA VAL A 72 12.91 8.05 -5.53
C VAL A 72 12.64 9.21 -4.56
N GLU A 73 12.63 10.43 -5.05
CA GLU A 73 12.43 11.61 -4.19
C GLU A 73 11.04 11.60 -3.56
N THR A 74 10.02 11.32 -4.35
CA THR A 74 8.65 11.20 -3.85
C THR A 74 8.50 10.00 -2.92
N LEU A 75 9.11 8.85 -3.26
CA LEU A 75 9.04 7.66 -2.42
C LEU A 75 9.71 7.85 -1.06
N LYS A 76 10.85 8.55 -1.00
CA LYS A 76 11.51 8.88 0.28
C LYS A 76 10.65 9.76 1.17
N LEU A 77 9.82 10.60 0.56
CA LEU A 77 8.91 11.47 1.30
C LEU A 77 7.79 10.68 1.97
N TRP A 78 7.24 9.69 1.27
CA TRP A 78 6.03 8.98 1.69
C TRP A 78 6.27 7.65 2.37
N LEU A 79 7.36 6.93 2.05
CA LEU A 79 7.64 5.63 2.61
C LEU A 79 8.44 5.76 3.91
N SER A 80 8.16 4.86 4.86
CA SER A 80 9.05 4.67 6.00
C SER A 80 10.44 4.22 5.52
N GLU A 81 11.45 4.42 6.34
CA GLU A 81 12.81 3.98 6.00
C GLU A 81 12.86 2.47 5.68
N ALA A 82 12.17 1.67 6.48
CA ALA A 82 12.10 0.22 6.27
C ALA A 82 11.43 -0.13 4.94
N GLN A 83 10.31 0.50 4.63
CA GLN A 83 9.60 0.25 3.37
C GLN A 83 10.39 0.76 2.16
N TYR A 84 11.05 1.91 2.29
CA TYR A 84 11.93 2.42 1.24
C TYR A 84 13.09 1.46 0.98
N SER A 85 13.68 0.86 2.03
CA SER A 85 14.74 -0.13 1.88
C SER A 85 14.27 -1.38 1.13
N VAL A 86 13.03 -1.82 1.36
CA VAL A 86 12.43 -2.92 0.59
C VAL A 86 12.32 -2.54 -0.89
N TYR A 87 11.79 -1.36 -1.18
CA TYR A 87 11.70 -0.85 -2.56
C TYR A 87 13.08 -0.78 -3.23
N GLU A 88 14.07 -0.23 -2.54
CA GLU A 88 15.43 -0.10 -3.05
C GLU A 88 16.03 -1.47 -3.37
N ALA A 89 15.85 -2.46 -2.49
CA ALA A 89 16.32 -3.81 -2.72
C ALA A 89 15.65 -4.47 -3.92
N LEU A 90 14.34 -4.27 -4.10
CA LEU A 90 13.59 -4.83 -5.23
C LEU A 90 13.99 -4.22 -6.57
N THR A 91 14.38 -2.95 -6.59
CA THR A 91 14.74 -2.23 -7.82
C THR A 91 16.22 -2.30 -8.15
N LYS A 92 17.06 -2.72 -7.21
CA LYS A 92 18.52 -2.74 -7.36
C LYS A 92 19.01 -3.46 -8.61
N GLN A 93 18.44 -4.63 -8.93
CA GLN A 93 18.83 -5.43 -10.08
C GLN A 93 18.57 -4.69 -11.40
N TYR A 94 17.45 -3.98 -11.49
CA TYR A 94 17.12 -3.21 -12.69
C TYR A 94 18.08 -2.04 -12.88
N LEU A 95 18.39 -1.32 -11.80
CA LEU A 95 19.34 -0.21 -11.84
C LEU A 95 20.74 -0.66 -12.20
N GLN A 96 21.20 -1.80 -11.66
CA GLN A 96 22.49 -2.39 -11.98
C GLN A 96 22.58 -2.85 -13.46
N ALA A 97 21.45 -3.26 -14.02
CA ALA A 97 21.36 -3.61 -15.45
C ALA A 97 21.27 -2.39 -16.37
N GLY A 98 21.33 -1.16 -15.83
CA GLY A 98 21.22 0.05 -16.61
C GLY A 98 19.80 0.39 -17.05
N LEU A 99 18.79 -0.17 -16.39
CA LEU A 99 17.39 0.06 -16.70
C LEU A 99 16.75 1.07 -15.74
N LYS A 100 15.76 1.80 -16.24
CA LYS A 100 14.89 2.63 -15.42
C LYS A 100 13.44 2.23 -15.61
N SER A 101 12.65 2.30 -14.57
CA SER A 101 11.22 2.10 -14.64
C SER A 101 10.55 3.29 -15.33
N ASP A 102 9.57 3.03 -16.19
CA ASP A 102 8.77 4.03 -16.88
C ASP A 102 7.31 3.56 -16.96
N GLY A 103 6.83 2.99 -15.86
CA GLY A 103 5.46 2.54 -15.74
C GLY A 103 4.47 3.68 -15.55
N ARG A 104 3.19 3.36 -15.65
CA ARG A 104 2.10 4.30 -15.46
C ARG A 104 0.97 3.66 -14.69
N ILE A 105 0.35 4.45 -13.83
CA ILE A 105 -0.94 4.14 -13.24
C ILE A 105 -2.01 4.73 -14.14
N LEU A 106 -2.90 3.88 -14.66
CA LEU A 106 -4.00 4.31 -15.53
C LEU A 106 -5.25 4.63 -14.73
N ASP A 107 -5.49 3.87 -13.64
CA ASP A 107 -6.69 4.00 -12.83
C ASP A 107 -6.46 3.46 -11.43
N ILE A 108 -7.13 4.04 -10.44
CA ILE A 108 -7.14 3.58 -9.05
C ILE A 108 -8.60 3.48 -8.60
N ARG A 109 -9.02 2.29 -8.15
CA ARG A 109 -10.40 2.02 -7.72
C ARG A 109 -10.46 1.27 -6.42
N GLY A 110 -11.63 1.32 -5.78
CA GLY A 110 -11.94 0.51 -4.61
C GLY A 110 -11.07 0.85 -3.40
N VAL A 111 -10.82 2.13 -3.19
CA VAL A 111 -10.04 2.58 -2.03
C VAL A 111 -10.90 2.46 -0.79
N ASP A 112 -10.52 1.55 0.10
CA ASP A 112 -11.21 1.29 1.36
C ASP A 112 -10.25 1.02 2.49
N ILE A 113 -10.70 1.29 3.70
CA ILE A 113 -10.01 0.85 4.92
C ILE A 113 -10.49 -0.57 5.22
N LEU A 114 -9.59 -1.54 5.09
CA LEU A 114 -9.88 -2.94 5.41
C LEU A 114 -10.00 -3.15 6.92
N LYS A 115 -9.05 -2.61 7.66
CA LYS A 115 -8.98 -2.67 9.12
C LYS A 115 -7.99 -1.65 9.65
N ALA A 116 -8.01 -1.46 10.96
CA ALA A 116 -7.03 -0.65 11.68
C ALA A 116 -6.40 -1.47 12.79
N ARG A 117 -5.14 -1.20 13.09
CA ARG A 117 -4.36 -1.93 14.10
C ARG A 117 -3.46 -0.99 14.88
N MET A 118 -3.29 -1.30 16.17
CA MET A 118 -2.21 -0.74 16.97
C MET A 118 -1.04 -1.71 16.93
N LEU A 119 0.10 -1.26 16.43
CA LEU A 119 1.32 -2.09 16.39
C LEU A 119 2.18 -1.84 17.63
N GLU A 120 2.55 -2.93 18.29
CA GLU A 120 3.48 -2.94 19.41
C GLU A 120 4.92 -3.28 18.96
N PRO A 121 5.95 -2.82 19.63
CA PRO A 121 5.92 -1.81 20.72
C PRO A 121 5.75 -0.39 20.19
N GLY A 122 5.28 0.53 21.04
CA GLY A 122 5.23 1.95 20.72
C GLY A 122 3.86 2.50 20.34
N ASP A 123 2.80 1.69 20.40
CA ASP A 123 1.43 2.12 20.11
C ASP A 123 1.30 2.83 18.76
N VAL A 124 1.80 2.20 17.71
CA VAL A 124 1.78 2.77 16.35
C VAL A 124 0.41 2.53 15.71
N PRO A 125 -0.38 3.59 15.43
CA PRO A 125 -1.68 3.43 14.79
C PRO A 125 -1.50 3.16 13.30
N VAL A 126 -2.12 2.10 12.78
CA VAL A 126 -2.02 1.73 11.37
C VAL A 126 -3.39 1.50 10.78
N PHE A 127 -3.68 2.13 9.66
CA PHE A 127 -4.79 1.76 8.79
C PHE A 127 -4.29 0.87 7.67
N ILE A 128 -4.96 -0.25 7.46
CA ILE A 128 -4.71 -1.13 6.31
C ILE A 128 -5.68 -0.72 5.20
N ILE A 129 -5.10 -0.16 4.15
CA ILE A 129 -5.85 0.35 2.99
C ILE A 129 -5.77 -0.68 1.88
N THR A 130 -6.88 -0.94 1.22
CA THR A 130 -6.92 -1.74 0.01
C THR A 130 -7.33 -0.87 -1.18
N CYS A 131 -6.77 -1.17 -2.33
CA CYS A 131 -7.18 -0.56 -3.59
C CYS A 131 -6.81 -1.46 -4.76
N ARG A 132 -7.40 -1.18 -5.91
CA ARG A 132 -7.11 -1.86 -7.18
C ARG A 132 -6.69 -0.83 -8.21
N THR A 133 -5.70 -1.20 -9.00
CA THR A 133 -5.17 -0.33 -10.05
C THR A 133 -5.17 -1.03 -11.40
N GLN A 134 -5.10 -0.21 -12.44
CA GLN A 134 -4.69 -0.62 -13.77
C GLN A 134 -3.35 0.05 -14.06
N GLU A 135 -2.35 -0.76 -14.41
CA GLU A 135 -0.97 -0.29 -14.54
C GLU A 135 -0.34 -0.80 -15.83
N VAL A 136 0.57 -0.01 -16.36
CA VAL A 136 1.47 -0.41 -17.43
C VAL A 136 2.89 -0.42 -16.86
N HIS A 137 3.60 -1.54 -17.03
CA HIS A 137 4.96 -1.70 -16.57
C HIS A 137 5.90 -1.79 -17.75
N VAL A 138 6.79 -0.81 -17.85
CA VAL A 138 7.86 -0.81 -18.85
C VAL A 138 9.18 -0.40 -18.19
N TYR A 139 10.27 -0.95 -18.73
CA TYR A 139 11.62 -0.58 -18.37
C TYR A 139 12.32 -0.06 -19.61
N ARG A 140 13.04 1.03 -19.48
CA ARG A 140 13.80 1.64 -20.55
C ARG A 140 15.28 1.63 -20.21
N ASN A 141 16.10 1.60 -21.26
CA ASN A 141 17.53 1.81 -21.10
C ASN A 141 17.75 3.23 -20.56
N ALA A 142 18.48 3.36 -19.45
CA ALA A 142 18.69 4.65 -18.79
C ALA A 142 19.47 5.66 -19.65
N LYS A 143 20.28 5.18 -20.58
CA LYS A 143 21.08 6.03 -21.47
C LYS A 143 20.37 6.37 -22.78
N SER A 144 19.80 5.34 -23.46
CA SER A 144 19.18 5.51 -24.76
C SER A 144 17.69 5.83 -24.69
N ASN A 145 17.04 5.62 -23.56
CA ASN A 145 15.61 5.75 -23.36
C ASN A 145 14.76 4.79 -24.22
N GLN A 146 15.39 3.77 -24.82
CA GLN A 146 14.69 2.77 -25.59
C GLN A 146 14.04 1.72 -24.69
N LEU A 147 12.90 1.18 -25.15
CA LEU A 147 12.22 0.10 -24.47
C LEU A 147 13.14 -1.11 -24.32
N ALA A 148 13.35 -1.56 -23.09
CA ALA A 148 14.21 -2.68 -22.77
C ALA A 148 13.42 -3.91 -22.31
N ALA A 149 12.31 -3.71 -21.59
CA ALA A 149 11.46 -4.77 -21.08
C ALA A 149 10.04 -4.25 -20.84
N GLY A 150 9.07 -5.17 -20.81
CA GLY A 150 7.66 -4.85 -20.65
C GLY A 150 7.00 -4.46 -21.96
N MET A 151 5.72 -4.16 -21.89
CA MET A 151 4.89 -3.81 -23.07
C MET A 151 4.06 -2.59 -22.74
N GLU A 152 4.17 -1.56 -23.57
CA GLU A 152 3.45 -0.29 -23.39
C GLU A 152 1.93 -0.43 -23.54
N ASP A 153 1.48 -1.45 -24.26
CA ASP A 153 0.08 -1.73 -24.53
C ASP A 153 -0.52 -2.81 -23.63
N LYS A 154 0.26 -3.35 -22.70
CA LYS A 154 -0.20 -4.40 -21.80
C LYS A 154 -0.57 -3.82 -20.45
N VAL A 155 -1.84 -3.95 -20.08
CA VAL A 155 -2.37 -3.48 -18.81
C VAL A 155 -2.35 -4.62 -17.79
N GLN A 156 -1.85 -4.34 -16.60
CA GLN A 156 -1.92 -5.24 -15.45
C GLN A 156 -2.96 -4.73 -14.45
N LEU A 157 -3.74 -5.65 -13.91
CA LEU A 157 -4.61 -5.39 -12.77
C LEU A 157 -3.84 -5.73 -11.51
N VAL A 158 -3.69 -4.75 -10.62
CA VAL A 158 -2.94 -4.93 -9.38
C VAL A 158 -3.83 -4.61 -8.19
N THR A 159 -3.80 -5.47 -7.19
CA THR A 159 -4.45 -5.24 -5.90
C THR A 159 -3.36 -4.91 -4.88
N TYR A 160 -3.54 -3.80 -4.18
CA TYR A 160 -2.64 -3.36 -3.11
C TYR A 160 -3.28 -3.52 -1.75
N ALA A 161 -2.45 -3.90 -0.77
CA ALA A 161 -2.73 -3.76 0.65
C ALA A 161 -1.61 -2.91 1.24
N ILE A 162 -1.96 -1.77 1.81
CA ILE A 162 -1.02 -0.74 2.22
C ILE A 162 -1.26 -0.42 3.69
N GLY A 163 -0.23 -0.55 4.52
CA GLY A 163 -0.24 -0.08 5.89
C GLY A 163 0.23 1.37 5.96
N ILE A 164 -0.63 2.25 6.46
CA ILE A 164 -0.33 3.68 6.60
C ILE A 164 -0.47 4.11 8.05
N THR A 165 0.52 4.85 8.53
CA THR A 165 0.52 5.43 9.87
C THR A 165 0.64 6.95 9.80
N ARG A 166 0.35 7.61 10.92
CA ARG A 166 0.56 9.06 11.04
C ARG A 166 1.60 9.33 12.12
N ILE A 167 2.54 10.22 11.81
CA ILE A 167 3.64 10.59 12.69
C ILE A 167 3.31 11.92 13.36
N ALA A 168 3.20 11.90 14.69
CA ALA A 168 2.79 13.06 15.48
C ALA A 168 3.66 14.29 15.25
N GLU A 169 4.97 14.10 15.18
CA GLU A 169 5.94 15.17 15.01
C GLU A 169 5.92 15.80 13.63
N ASP A 170 5.23 15.16 12.68
CA ASP A 170 5.23 15.55 11.27
C ASP A 170 3.83 15.94 10.75
N VAL A 171 2.83 16.07 11.64
CA VAL A 171 1.44 16.38 11.24
C VAL A 171 1.29 17.73 10.55
N ASN A 172 2.23 18.64 10.78
CA ASN A 172 2.25 19.96 10.15
C ASN A 172 3.03 20.01 8.85
N ASN A 173 3.56 18.88 8.39
CA ASN A 173 4.22 18.79 7.09
C ASN A 173 3.22 19.14 5.99
N PRO A 174 3.49 20.16 5.15
CA PRO A 174 2.51 20.61 4.16
C PRO A 174 2.26 19.60 3.04
N GLU A 175 3.19 18.69 2.79
CA GLU A 175 3.07 17.69 1.72
C GLU A 175 2.40 16.41 2.21
N THR A 176 2.87 15.83 3.31
CA THR A 176 2.41 14.52 3.78
C THR A 176 1.43 14.59 4.94
N ARG A 177 1.40 15.70 5.68
CA ARG A 177 0.64 15.87 6.92
C ARG A 177 0.91 14.77 7.94
N GLY A 178 2.12 14.21 7.89
CA GLY A 178 2.57 13.17 8.80
C GLY A 178 2.25 11.74 8.37
N TRP A 179 1.56 11.54 7.26
CA TRP A 179 1.26 10.20 6.78
C TRP A 179 2.48 9.51 6.21
N ARG A 180 2.67 8.23 6.56
CA ARG A 180 3.76 7.40 6.06
C ARG A 180 3.26 6.00 5.77
N LEU A 181 3.68 5.45 4.63
CA LEU A 181 3.41 4.08 4.25
C LEU A 181 4.51 3.19 4.87
N ILE A 182 4.09 2.29 5.75
CA ILE A 182 5.01 1.40 6.46
C ILE A 182 5.02 -0.01 5.90
N GLU A 183 4.04 -0.36 5.07
CA GLU A 183 3.96 -1.66 4.42
C GLU A 183 3.22 -1.52 3.10
N MET A 184 3.70 -2.24 2.09
CA MET A 184 3.03 -2.35 0.79
C MET A 184 3.13 -3.78 0.31
N GLN A 185 1.97 -4.42 0.11
CA GLN A 185 1.87 -5.72 -0.53
C GLN A 185 1.04 -5.58 -1.79
N LYS A 186 1.44 -6.28 -2.85
CA LYS A 186 0.70 -6.27 -4.10
C LYS A 186 0.61 -7.64 -4.71
N SER A 187 -0.50 -7.91 -5.39
CA SER A 187 -0.66 -9.02 -6.30
C SER A 187 -1.15 -8.49 -7.63
N GLY A 188 -0.48 -8.89 -8.70
CA GLY A 188 -0.81 -8.45 -10.04
C GLY A 188 -1.19 -9.60 -10.94
N ARG A 189 -2.02 -9.33 -11.94
CA ARG A 189 -2.31 -10.24 -13.03
C ARG A 189 -2.46 -9.47 -14.33
N ASP A 190 -2.10 -10.14 -15.41
CA ASP A 190 -2.27 -9.57 -16.73
C ASP A 190 -3.75 -9.47 -17.08
N TYR A 191 -4.10 -8.40 -17.75
CA TYR A 191 -5.42 -8.18 -18.30
C TYR A 191 -5.38 -8.46 -19.79
N TYR A 192 -6.23 -9.37 -20.22
CA TYR A 192 -6.32 -9.78 -21.63
C TYR A 192 -7.58 -9.23 -22.26
#